data_9274901670d2a0739e99fc65b0cb3f70
#
_entry.id   9274901670d2a0739e99fc65b0cb3f70
#
_cell.length_a   1.000
_cell.length_b   1.000
_cell.length_c   1.000
_cell.angle_alpha   90.00
_cell.angle_beta   90.00
_cell.angle_gamma   90.00
#
_symmetry.space_group_name_H-M   'P 1'
#
loop_
_entity.id
_entity.type
_entity.pdbx_description
1 polymer ?
#
loop_
_entity_poly.entity_id
_entity_poly.type
_entity_poly.pdbx_seq_one_letter_code
_entity_poly.pdbx_strand_id
1 'polypeptide(L)'
;MNNNYKYSTLFTLLLCTLSFFSSATGAEKALDASQLSDQSVPLTEFFAVLEDPSHQLTLADVLTPEVAARFTTGHPHSSPLAYGTTTTPYWFRFRIDNPTSQPLERVIEVEFPRISDIQLHTPRADGGYELQHTGAAQPFATRPYANRHFVFPVSLPADSQQTFFLRLQSNTDLLAPVQVWSPDSFQEHVRRDYMIQAWYFGIATAIGLFNLLLFIALRERIYLIYVLFVATTIVTFASFFGIAHEFFWPQAGFWAEKAMSITAVLQACIFALFTRHMLDTRLIVPRLDRGLLIVAGTLIVLLLGDLASVPGAFIVGQVFVLLLYLLISVIAFYCVMKRERRAYFFVIAFTFYLIGVITYTLTSMGLIGHSELTANAGQMGSGLEMLLLAFALADRFNLARRE
;
A
#
# COMPACT_ATOMS: atom_id res chain seq x y z
N MET A 1 28.86 42.41 -24.25
CA MET A 1 28.41 41.45 -25.28
C MET A 1 29.16 40.14 -25.06
N ASN A 2 28.53 39.00 -25.12
CA ASN A 2 29.01 37.62 -24.95
C ASN A 2 29.00 36.99 -23.55
N ASN A 3 27.80 36.75 -23.03
CA ASN A 3 27.62 35.71 -22.02
C ASN A 3 26.35 34.84 -22.22
N ASN A 4 25.56 35.13 -23.27
CA ASN A 4 24.26 34.41 -23.47
C ASN A 4 24.39 33.15 -24.35
N TYR A 5 25.55 32.88 -24.96
CA TYR A 5 25.74 31.69 -25.83
C TYR A 5 26.19 30.44 -25.09
N LYS A 6 26.76 30.55 -23.89
CA LYS A 6 27.17 29.37 -23.09
C LYS A 6 26.02 28.58 -22.45
N TYR A 7 24.93 29.25 -22.13
CA TYR A 7 23.77 28.55 -21.51
C TYR A 7 22.83 27.94 -22.57
N SER A 8 22.81 28.48 -23.78
CA SER A 8 22.05 27.91 -24.91
C SER A 8 22.60 26.56 -25.36
N THR A 9 23.93 26.43 -25.44
CA THR A 9 24.62 25.18 -25.85
C THR A 9 24.52 24.08 -24.77
N LEU A 10 24.55 24.42 -23.49
CA LEU A 10 24.34 23.44 -22.41
C LEU A 10 22.90 22.93 -22.34
N PHE A 11 21.91 23.81 -22.59
CA PHE A 11 20.50 23.42 -22.59
C PHE A 11 20.15 22.56 -23.82
N THR A 12 20.76 22.80 -24.97
CA THR A 12 20.58 21.97 -26.17
C THR A 12 21.30 20.63 -26.07
N LEU A 13 22.44 20.54 -25.38
CA LEU A 13 23.11 19.28 -25.08
C LEU A 13 22.34 18.43 -24.04
N LEU A 14 21.70 19.05 -23.07
CA LEU A 14 20.85 18.36 -22.09
C LEU A 14 19.57 17.82 -22.72
N LEU A 15 18.98 18.51 -23.71
CA LEU A 15 17.81 18.04 -24.46
C LEU A 15 18.16 16.93 -25.47
N CYS A 16 19.37 16.90 -26.01
CA CYS A 16 19.79 15.84 -26.94
C CYS A 16 20.16 14.52 -26.23
N THR A 17 20.46 14.52 -24.93
CA THR A 17 20.71 13.28 -24.16
C THR A 17 19.44 12.58 -23.70
N LEU A 18 18.29 13.23 -23.81
CA LEU A 18 16.97 12.65 -23.47
C LEU A 18 16.28 11.91 -24.63
N SER A 19 16.90 11.84 -25.82
CA SER A 19 16.24 11.32 -27.04
C SER A 19 16.70 9.92 -27.48
N PHE A 20 17.42 9.17 -26.66
CA PHE A 20 17.78 7.78 -26.97
C PHE A 20 17.22 6.78 -25.93
N PHE A 21 15.95 6.89 -25.57
CA PHE A 21 15.22 5.69 -25.19
C PHE A 21 14.74 5.01 -26.48
N SER A 22 15.66 4.33 -27.12
CA SER A 22 15.34 3.32 -28.11
C SER A 22 14.48 2.28 -27.40
N SER A 23 13.21 2.17 -27.76
CA SER A 23 12.35 1.04 -27.37
C SER A 23 12.97 -0.21 -27.96
N ALA A 24 13.89 -0.83 -27.24
CA ALA A 24 14.33 -2.17 -27.52
C ALA A 24 13.09 -3.05 -27.30
N THR A 25 12.41 -3.42 -28.37
CA THR A 25 11.48 -4.55 -28.40
C THR A 25 12.30 -5.80 -28.11
N GLY A 26 12.61 -6.01 -26.83
CA GLY A 26 13.20 -7.26 -26.36
C GLY A 26 12.21 -8.39 -26.64
N ALA A 27 12.71 -9.53 -27.09
CA ALA A 27 11.87 -10.72 -27.21
C ALA A 27 11.20 -10.99 -25.88
N GLU A 28 9.88 -11.28 -25.92
CA GLU A 28 9.09 -11.60 -24.74
C GLU A 28 9.69 -12.86 -24.06
N LYS A 29 10.16 -12.71 -22.83
CA LYS A 29 10.70 -13.83 -22.05
C LYS A 29 9.55 -14.69 -21.54
N ALA A 30 9.76 -16.00 -21.47
CA ALA A 30 8.85 -16.94 -20.81
C ALA A 30 9.46 -17.42 -19.49
N LEU A 31 8.62 -17.58 -18.46
CA LEU A 31 9.03 -18.16 -17.19
C LEU A 31 9.03 -19.68 -17.29
N ASP A 32 10.16 -20.34 -17.03
CA ASP A 32 10.24 -21.78 -16.90
C ASP A 32 9.72 -22.20 -15.50
N ALA A 33 8.53 -22.78 -15.48
CA ALA A 33 7.88 -23.19 -14.24
C ALA A 33 8.54 -24.40 -13.58
N SER A 34 9.38 -25.16 -14.28
CA SER A 34 10.09 -26.32 -13.70
C SER A 34 11.22 -25.91 -12.76
N GLN A 35 11.74 -24.68 -12.90
CA GLN A 35 12.85 -24.17 -12.10
C GLN A 35 12.41 -23.50 -10.80
N LEU A 36 11.09 -23.37 -10.56
CA LEU A 36 10.54 -22.87 -9.31
C LEU A 36 10.76 -23.90 -8.20
N SER A 37 11.72 -23.59 -7.31
CA SER A 37 12.01 -24.37 -6.10
C SER A 37 11.31 -23.76 -4.87
N ASP A 38 12.07 -23.43 -3.83
CA ASP A 38 11.56 -22.97 -2.53
C ASP A 38 11.26 -21.46 -2.47
N GLN A 39 11.47 -20.72 -3.56
CA GLN A 39 11.25 -19.26 -3.61
C GLN A 39 10.29 -18.91 -4.72
N SER A 40 9.58 -17.77 -4.55
CA SER A 40 8.79 -17.18 -5.62
C SER A 40 9.65 -16.58 -6.71
N VAL A 41 9.08 -16.43 -7.89
CA VAL A 41 9.69 -15.68 -8.99
C VAL A 41 8.77 -14.50 -9.33
N PRO A 42 9.28 -13.25 -9.26
CA PRO A 42 8.51 -12.08 -9.68
C PRO A 42 8.31 -12.07 -11.19
N LEU A 43 7.08 -11.78 -11.63
CA LEU A 43 6.73 -11.76 -13.05
C LEU A 43 7.10 -10.46 -13.76
N THR A 44 7.65 -9.46 -13.08
CA THR A 44 7.90 -8.11 -13.63
C THR A 44 8.71 -8.13 -14.93
N GLU A 45 9.78 -8.92 -15.00
CA GLU A 45 10.62 -9.01 -16.21
C GLU A 45 9.99 -9.78 -17.37
N PHE A 46 8.95 -10.58 -17.07
CA PHE A 46 8.23 -11.40 -18.05
C PHE A 46 7.00 -10.67 -18.60
N PHE A 47 6.66 -9.50 -18.09
CA PHE A 47 5.50 -8.75 -18.51
C PHE A 47 5.72 -8.03 -19.84
N ALA A 48 4.75 -8.17 -20.72
CA ALA A 48 4.42 -7.19 -21.73
C ALA A 48 3.20 -6.40 -21.21
N VAL A 49 3.26 -5.08 -21.24
CA VAL A 49 2.26 -4.19 -20.63
C VAL A 49 1.60 -3.31 -21.67
N LEU A 50 0.29 -3.16 -21.57
CA LEU A 50 -0.53 -2.28 -22.39
C LEU A 50 -1.40 -1.41 -21.48
N GLU A 51 -1.31 -0.10 -21.62
CA GLU A 51 -2.21 0.87 -20.98
C GLU A 51 -3.53 0.96 -21.79
N ASP A 52 -4.67 1.00 -21.08
CA ASP A 52 -6.01 1.17 -21.67
C ASP A 52 -6.68 2.48 -21.22
N PRO A 53 -6.31 3.64 -21.80
CA PRO A 53 -6.93 4.93 -21.47
C PRO A 53 -8.41 5.01 -21.85
N SER A 54 -8.87 4.11 -22.73
CA SER A 54 -10.28 4.04 -23.16
C SER A 54 -11.18 3.39 -22.12
N HIS A 55 -10.64 2.59 -21.22
CA HIS A 55 -11.36 1.72 -20.28
C HIS A 55 -12.25 0.67 -20.97
N GLN A 56 -12.09 0.45 -22.27
CA GLN A 56 -13.03 -0.34 -23.07
C GLN A 56 -12.41 -1.60 -23.69
N LEU A 57 -11.08 -1.77 -23.63
CA LEU A 57 -10.45 -2.94 -24.22
C LEU A 57 -10.91 -4.23 -23.53
N THR A 58 -11.38 -5.15 -24.34
CA THR A 58 -11.73 -6.52 -23.96
C THR A 58 -10.58 -7.47 -24.32
N LEU A 59 -10.62 -8.71 -23.82
CA LEU A 59 -9.65 -9.73 -24.21
C LEU A 59 -9.65 -9.94 -25.74
N ALA A 60 -10.82 -9.92 -26.38
CA ALA A 60 -10.94 -10.08 -27.84
C ALA A 60 -10.17 -8.98 -28.60
N ASP A 61 -10.23 -7.74 -28.11
CA ASP A 61 -9.47 -6.62 -28.70
C ASP A 61 -7.97 -6.79 -28.49
N VAL A 62 -7.56 -7.20 -27.29
CA VAL A 62 -6.15 -7.39 -26.89
C VAL A 62 -5.50 -8.53 -27.69
N LEU A 63 -6.26 -9.51 -28.15
CA LEU A 63 -5.80 -10.61 -29.00
C LEU A 63 -5.64 -10.22 -30.48
N THR A 64 -6.18 -9.07 -30.91
CA THR A 64 -5.99 -8.61 -32.30
C THR A 64 -4.53 -8.24 -32.56
N PRO A 65 -3.97 -8.51 -33.76
CA PRO A 65 -2.58 -8.19 -34.07
C PRO A 65 -2.23 -6.71 -33.86
N GLU A 66 -3.16 -5.81 -34.13
CA GLU A 66 -2.98 -4.36 -34.02
C GLU A 66 -2.77 -3.92 -32.56
N VAL A 67 -3.61 -4.42 -31.65
CA VAL A 67 -3.52 -4.11 -30.21
C VAL A 67 -2.38 -4.90 -29.57
N ALA A 68 -2.19 -6.16 -29.97
CA ALA A 68 -1.10 -7.02 -29.48
C ALA A 68 0.29 -6.42 -29.74
N ALA A 69 0.46 -5.68 -30.84
CA ALA A 69 1.72 -5.00 -31.17
C ALA A 69 2.01 -3.76 -30.29
N ARG A 70 1.04 -3.25 -29.55
CA ARG A 70 1.19 -2.08 -28.66
C ARG A 70 1.75 -2.45 -27.28
N PHE A 71 1.86 -3.73 -26.95
CA PHE A 71 2.45 -4.15 -25.68
C PHE A 71 3.93 -3.78 -25.61
N THR A 72 4.36 -3.22 -24.49
CA THR A 72 5.75 -2.86 -24.21
C THR A 72 6.40 -3.87 -23.27
N THR A 73 7.66 -4.21 -23.52
CA THR A 73 8.46 -5.18 -22.75
C THR A 73 9.73 -4.50 -22.19
N GLY A 74 10.56 -5.25 -21.48
CA GLY A 74 11.87 -4.75 -21.00
C GLY A 74 11.82 -4.12 -19.61
N HIS A 75 10.90 -4.56 -18.77
CA HIS A 75 10.76 -4.10 -17.38
C HIS A 75 11.86 -4.66 -16.47
N PRO A 76 12.28 -3.93 -15.41
CA PRO A 76 13.36 -4.35 -14.53
C PRO A 76 13.00 -5.58 -13.70
N HIS A 77 13.98 -6.45 -13.46
CA HIS A 77 13.80 -7.75 -12.80
C HIS A 77 13.28 -7.67 -11.35
N SER A 78 13.65 -6.65 -10.59
CA SER A 78 13.55 -6.70 -9.12
C SER A 78 12.50 -5.77 -8.51
N SER A 79 11.80 -4.97 -9.28
CA SER A 79 10.83 -4.00 -8.75
C SER A 79 9.45 -4.22 -9.35
N PRO A 80 8.38 -4.27 -8.54
CA PRO A 80 7.04 -4.30 -9.07
C PRO A 80 6.76 -3.04 -9.89
N LEU A 81 5.94 -3.17 -10.94
CA LEU A 81 5.52 -2.02 -11.74
C LEU A 81 4.58 -1.14 -10.91
N ALA A 82 4.93 0.12 -10.79
CA ALA A 82 4.21 1.13 -10.04
C ALA A 82 3.72 2.23 -10.97
N TYR A 83 2.41 2.46 -10.99
CA TYR A 83 1.77 3.46 -11.86
C TYR A 83 1.24 4.66 -11.08
N GLY A 84 1.47 4.68 -9.75
CA GLY A 84 0.96 5.72 -8.86
C GLY A 84 -0.56 5.72 -8.76
N THR A 85 -1.13 6.86 -8.42
CA THR A 85 -2.59 7.03 -8.33
C THR A 85 -3.18 7.17 -9.73
N THR A 86 -3.88 6.14 -10.19
CA THR A 86 -4.50 6.09 -11.52
C THR A 86 -5.77 5.26 -11.50
N THR A 87 -6.74 5.65 -12.34
CA THR A 87 -7.94 4.84 -12.61
C THR A 87 -7.85 4.09 -13.92
N THR A 88 -6.79 4.33 -14.72
CA THR A 88 -6.57 3.69 -16.01
C THR A 88 -6.29 2.21 -15.82
N PRO A 89 -7.00 1.31 -16.53
CA PRO A 89 -6.68 -0.10 -16.54
C PRO A 89 -5.37 -0.40 -17.26
N TYR A 90 -4.66 -1.41 -16.79
CA TYR A 90 -3.45 -1.95 -17.43
C TYR A 90 -3.64 -3.42 -17.71
N TRP A 91 -3.25 -3.84 -18.92
CA TRP A 91 -3.19 -5.22 -19.34
C TRP A 91 -1.75 -5.71 -19.29
N PHE A 92 -1.55 -6.85 -18.64
CA PHE A 92 -0.28 -7.55 -18.52
C PHE A 92 -0.39 -8.88 -19.24
N ARG A 93 0.45 -9.09 -20.25
CA ARG A 93 0.61 -10.37 -20.93
C ARG A 93 1.92 -11.00 -20.48
N PHE A 94 1.90 -12.28 -20.14
CA PHE A 94 3.08 -13.03 -19.75
C PHE A 94 2.94 -14.50 -20.13
N ARG A 95 4.08 -15.18 -20.28
CA ARG A 95 4.13 -16.58 -20.65
C ARG A 95 4.78 -17.40 -19.56
N ILE A 96 4.20 -18.60 -19.32
CA ILE A 96 4.73 -19.61 -18.41
C ILE A 96 4.89 -20.91 -19.20
N ASP A 97 6.08 -21.47 -19.15
CA ASP A 97 6.44 -22.70 -19.83
C ASP A 97 6.53 -23.84 -18.83
N ASN A 98 5.94 -24.96 -19.18
CA ASN A 98 6.16 -26.24 -18.50
C ASN A 98 6.90 -27.18 -19.47
N PRO A 99 8.24 -27.28 -19.42
CA PRO A 99 9.01 -28.17 -20.27
C PRO A 99 9.03 -29.62 -19.78
N THR A 100 8.32 -29.95 -18.71
CA THR A 100 8.28 -31.31 -18.14
C THR A 100 7.17 -32.15 -18.78
N SER A 101 7.35 -33.47 -18.76
CA SER A 101 6.36 -34.43 -19.27
C SER A 101 5.18 -34.66 -18.31
N GLN A 102 5.05 -33.88 -17.24
CA GLN A 102 3.96 -33.96 -16.28
C GLN A 102 3.30 -32.58 -16.09
N PRO A 103 2.00 -32.53 -15.80
CA PRO A 103 1.33 -31.29 -15.43
C PRO A 103 1.97 -30.70 -14.17
N LEU A 104 2.12 -29.36 -14.12
CA LEU A 104 2.64 -28.64 -12.96
C LEU A 104 1.56 -27.71 -12.40
N GLU A 105 1.33 -27.83 -11.09
CA GLU A 105 0.50 -26.89 -10.36
C GLU A 105 1.36 -25.69 -9.92
N ARG A 106 0.85 -24.47 -10.14
CA ARG A 106 1.49 -23.21 -9.73
C ARG A 106 0.46 -22.26 -9.17
N VAL A 107 0.95 -21.27 -8.42
CA VAL A 107 0.12 -20.26 -7.81
C VAL A 107 0.62 -18.89 -8.27
N ILE A 108 -0.27 -18.11 -8.90
CA ILE A 108 -0.03 -16.71 -9.23
C ILE A 108 -0.60 -15.86 -8.10
N GLU A 109 0.22 -15.04 -7.48
CA GLU A 109 -0.18 -14.14 -6.41
C GLU A 109 0.04 -12.69 -6.81
N VAL A 110 -0.97 -11.83 -6.57
CA VAL A 110 -0.88 -10.39 -6.68
C VAL A 110 -0.89 -9.81 -5.27
N GLU A 111 0.29 -9.43 -4.77
CA GLU A 111 0.51 -8.99 -3.38
C GLU A 111 0.08 -7.53 -3.13
N PHE A 112 -1.04 -7.11 -3.69
CA PHE A 112 -1.57 -5.76 -3.47
C PHE A 112 -3.09 -5.82 -3.27
N PRO A 113 -3.57 -5.91 -2.02
CA PRO A 113 -4.97 -6.21 -1.69
C PRO A 113 -5.95 -5.09 -2.02
N ARG A 114 -5.48 -3.92 -2.48
CA ARG A 114 -6.29 -2.72 -2.75
C ARG A 114 -6.63 -2.51 -4.23
N ILE A 115 -6.25 -3.43 -5.12
CA ILE A 115 -6.65 -3.35 -6.52
C ILE A 115 -8.16 -3.55 -6.62
N SER A 116 -8.86 -2.57 -7.18
CA SER A 116 -10.32 -2.53 -7.21
C SER A 116 -10.93 -3.62 -8.08
N ASP A 117 -10.32 -3.86 -9.26
CA ASP A 117 -10.78 -4.85 -10.26
C ASP A 117 -9.59 -5.63 -10.82
N ILE A 118 -9.69 -6.96 -10.80
CA ILE A 118 -8.69 -7.89 -11.30
C ILE A 118 -9.39 -8.93 -12.18
N GLN A 119 -8.89 -9.09 -13.38
CA GLN A 119 -9.34 -10.11 -14.32
C GLN A 119 -8.13 -10.92 -14.79
N LEU A 120 -8.05 -12.19 -14.40
CA LEU A 120 -7.07 -13.12 -14.92
C LEU A 120 -7.73 -14.01 -15.98
N HIS A 121 -7.18 -13.99 -17.19
CA HIS A 121 -7.56 -14.85 -18.29
C HIS A 121 -6.54 -15.98 -18.43
N THR A 122 -6.98 -17.19 -18.09
CA THR A 122 -6.18 -18.42 -18.12
C THR A 122 -6.50 -19.19 -19.42
N PRO A 123 -5.50 -19.60 -20.22
CA PRO A 123 -5.74 -20.33 -21.44
C PRO A 123 -6.36 -21.71 -21.17
N ARG A 124 -7.28 -22.14 -22.02
CA ARG A 124 -7.93 -23.45 -22.00
C ARG A 124 -7.39 -24.35 -23.09
N ALA A 125 -7.61 -25.66 -22.94
CA ALA A 125 -7.22 -26.65 -23.92
C ALA A 125 -7.98 -26.54 -25.28
N ASP A 126 -9.14 -25.90 -25.30
CA ASP A 126 -9.95 -25.64 -26.50
C ASP A 126 -9.48 -24.39 -27.29
N GLY A 127 -8.41 -23.72 -26.86
CA GLY A 127 -7.88 -22.48 -27.44
C GLY A 127 -8.58 -21.21 -26.97
N GLY A 128 -9.59 -21.31 -26.09
CA GLY A 128 -10.25 -20.19 -25.43
C GLY A 128 -9.54 -19.76 -24.14
N TYR A 129 -10.18 -18.85 -23.41
CA TYR A 129 -9.71 -18.36 -22.10
C TYR A 129 -10.80 -18.51 -21.05
N GLU A 130 -10.40 -18.88 -19.85
CA GLU A 130 -11.23 -18.82 -18.66
C GLU A 130 -10.99 -17.52 -17.92
N LEU A 131 -12.06 -16.79 -17.61
CA LEU A 131 -11.99 -15.56 -16.84
C LEU A 131 -12.19 -15.84 -15.34
N GLN A 132 -11.21 -15.41 -14.55
CA GLN A 132 -11.33 -15.29 -13.10
C GLN A 132 -11.39 -13.80 -12.76
N HIS A 133 -12.53 -13.33 -12.23
CA HIS A 133 -12.83 -11.93 -11.97
C HIS A 133 -13.03 -11.70 -10.48
N THR A 134 -12.23 -10.84 -9.89
CA THR A 134 -12.25 -10.46 -8.46
C THR A 134 -11.69 -9.05 -8.29
N GLY A 135 -11.54 -8.58 -7.04
CA GLY A 135 -10.97 -7.28 -6.72
C GLY A 135 -11.40 -6.80 -5.34
N ALA A 136 -10.82 -5.69 -4.87
CA ALA A 136 -11.21 -5.08 -3.61
C ALA A 136 -12.63 -4.50 -3.62
N ALA A 137 -13.12 -4.11 -4.81
CA ALA A 137 -14.50 -3.64 -5.02
C ALA A 137 -15.52 -4.78 -5.10
N GLN A 138 -15.07 -6.03 -5.17
CA GLN A 138 -15.91 -7.22 -5.26
C GLN A 138 -16.05 -7.90 -3.88
N PRO A 139 -17.13 -8.68 -3.64
CA PRO A 139 -17.22 -9.51 -2.45
C PRO A 139 -16.02 -10.45 -2.32
N PHE A 140 -15.55 -10.68 -1.10
CA PHE A 140 -14.39 -11.55 -0.84
C PHE A 140 -14.57 -12.97 -1.40
N ALA A 141 -15.81 -13.47 -1.42
CA ALA A 141 -16.16 -14.79 -1.97
C ALA A 141 -15.86 -14.95 -3.48
N THR A 142 -15.58 -13.86 -4.21
CA THR A 142 -15.17 -13.93 -5.63
C THR A 142 -13.72 -14.37 -5.81
N ARG A 143 -12.92 -14.40 -4.73
CA ARG A 143 -11.52 -14.82 -4.79
C ARG A 143 -11.42 -16.33 -5.01
N PRO A 144 -10.65 -16.79 -6.01
CA PRO A 144 -10.49 -18.22 -6.26
C PRO A 144 -9.83 -18.99 -5.11
N TYR A 145 -9.04 -18.28 -4.33
CA TYR A 145 -8.39 -18.79 -3.13
C TYR A 145 -8.60 -17.80 -1.98
N ALA A 146 -9.04 -18.29 -0.82
CA ALA A 146 -9.30 -17.44 0.34
C ALA A 146 -7.98 -16.94 0.95
N ASN A 147 -7.61 -15.70 0.62
CA ASN A 147 -6.41 -15.03 1.10
C ASN A 147 -6.62 -13.51 1.06
N ARG A 148 -5.93 -12.78 1.93
CA ARG A 148 -5.92 -11.31 1.94
C ARG A 148 -5.35 -10.70 0.64
N HIS A 149 -4.45 -11.41 -0.06
CA HIS A 149 -3.99 -11.09 -1.41
C HIS A 149 -4.86 -11.78 -2.48
N PHE A 150 -4.65 -11.43 -3.74
CA PHE A 150 -5.36 -12.09 -4.84
C PHE A 150 -4.52 -13.25 -5.34
N VAL A 151 -5.05 -14.46 -5.18
CA VAL A 151 -4.35 -15.71 -5.40
C VAL A 151 -5.10 -16.56 -6.42
N PHE A 152 -4.39 -16.99 -7.45
CA PHE A 152 -4.93 -17.73 -8.58
C PHE A 152 -4.16 -19.05 -8.73
N PRO A 153 -4.71 -20.19 -8.28
CA PRO A 153 -4.17 -21.50 -8.63
C PRO A 153 -4.30 -21.76 -10.13
N VAL A 154 -3.22 -22.20 -10.76
CA VAL A 154 -3.17 -22.53 -12.19
C VAL A 154 -2.51 -23.88 -12.41
N SER A 155 -3.04 -24.64 -13.36
CA SER A 155 -2.46 -25.92 -13.80
C SER A 155 -1.86 -25.75 -15.18
N LEU A 156 -0.58 -26.09 -15.32
CA LEU A 156 0.19 -26.02 -16.55
C LEU A 156 0.29 -27.43 -17.15
N PRO A 157 -0.32 -27.72 -18.31
CA PRO A 157 -0.21 -29.02 -18.97
C PRO A 157 1.26 -29.41 -19.22
N ALA A 158 1.53 -30.69 -19.37
CA ALA A 158 2.85 -31.21 -19.74
C ALA A 158 3.27 -30.67 -21.12
N ASP A 159 4.59 -30.42 -21.28
CA ASP A 159 5.21 -30.00 -22.54
C ASP A 159 4.46 -28.82 -23.20
N SER A 160 4.06 -27.82 -22.40
CA SER A 160 3.20 -26.72 -22.86
C SER A 160 3.80 -25.34 -22.57
N GLN A 161 3.46 -24.40 -23.46
CA GLN A 161 3.67 -22.97 -23.26
C GLN A 161 2.32 -22.29 -23.17
N GLN A 162 2.08 -21.58 -22.07
CA GLN A 162 0.81 -20.92 -21.82
C GLN A 162 0.95 -19.41 -21.71
N THR A 163 0.08 -18.67 -22.41
CA THR A 163 0.01 -17.21 -22.37
C THR A 163 -1.17 -16.78 -21.53
N PHE A 164 -0.88 -16.00 -20.50
CA PHE A 164 -1.86 -15.42 -19.58
C PHE A 164 -2.06 -13.94 -19.87
N PHE A 165 -3.28 -13.45 -19.62
CA PHE A 165 -3.58 -12.02 -19.62
C PHE A 165 -4.17 -11.62 -18.27
N LEU A 166 -3.56 -10.62 -17.65
CA LEU A 166 -4.00 -10.06 -16.37
C LEU A 166 -4.37 -8.60 -16.58
N ARG A 167 -5.63 -8.25 -16.31
CA ARG A 167 -6.09 -6.86 -16.31
C ARG A 167 -6.21 -6.38 -14.89
N LEU A 168 -5.54 -5.25 -14.57
CA LEU A 168 -5.59 -4.62 -13.28
C LEU A 168 -6.14 -3.21 -13.42
N GLN A 169 -7.05 -2.84 -12.52
CA GLN A 169 -7.57 -1.47 -12.39
C GLN A 169 -7.73 -1.12 -10.92
N SER A 170 -7.32 0.08 -10.55
CA SER A 170 -7.46 0.59 -9.20
C SER A 170 -8.16 1.95 -9.18
N ASN A 171 -8.87 2.26 -8.13
CA ASN A 171 -9.43 3.59 -7.87
C ASN A 171 -8.49 4.45 -7.00
N THR A 172 -7.36 3.88 -6.60
CA THR A 172 -6.32 4.51 -5.80
C THR A 172 -4.96 4.30 -6.47
N ASP A 173 -3.96 3.87 -5.70
CA ASP A 173 -2.65 3.53 -6.25
C ASP A 173 -2.72 2.19 -6.99
N LEU A 174 -1.99 2.07 -8.08
CA LEU A 174 -1.80 0.82 -8.80
C LEU A 174 -0.35 0.37 -8.70
N LEU A 175 -0.14 -0.70 -7.98
CA LEU A 175 1.11 -1.44 -7.89
C LEU A 175 0.84 -2.88 -8.32
N ALA A 176 1.72 -3.46 -9.13
CA ALA A 176 1.58 -4.82 -9.66
C ALA A 176 2.71 -5.75 -9.18
N PRO A 177 2.78 -6.08 -7.87
CA PRO A 177 3.71 -7.09 -7.35
C PRO A 177 3.12 -8.47 -7.59
N VAL A 178 3.41 -9.04 -8.76
CA VAL A 178 2.89 -10.35 -9.17
C VAL A 178 4.01 -11.38 -9.08
N GLN A 179 3.74 -12.47 -8.39
CA GLN A 179 4.70 -13.55 -8.16
C GLN A 179 4.11 -14.90 -8.54
N VAL A 180 4.96 -15.83 -8.93
CA VAL A 180 4.62 -17.23 -9.15
C VAL A 180 5.31 -18.09 -8.10
N TRP A 181 4.54 -18.98 -7.53
CA TRP A 181 4.97 -19.89 -6.45
C TRP A 181 4.77 -21.35 -6.83
N SER A 182 5.57 -22.24 -6.22
CA SER A 182 5.15 -23.63 -6.07
C SER A 182 4.07 -23.73 -4.98
N PRO A 183 3.15 -24.70 -5.01
CA PRO A 183 2.10 -24.83 -3.98
C PRO A 183 2.66 -24.94 -2.55
N ASP A 184 3.75 -25.68 -2.36
CA ASP A 184 4.34 -25.88 -1.04
C ASP A 184 4.98 -24.62 -0.49
N SER A 185 5.78 -23.91 -1.29
CA SER A 185 6.42 -22.66 -0.88
C SER A 185 5.38 -21.55 -0.65
N PHE A 186 4.29 -21.55 -1.42
CA PHE A 186 3.16 -20.63 -1.19
C PHE A 186 2.49 -20.88 0.15
N GLN A 187 2.23 -22.13 0.52
CA GLN A 187 1.65 -22.46 1.82
C GLN A 187 2.51 -21.99 2.99
N GLU A 188 3.83 -22.12 2.87
CA GLU A 188 4.77 -21.62 3.87
C GLU A 188 4.78 -20.10 3.94
N HIS A 189 4.76 -19.42 2.78
CA HIS A 189 4.64 -17.96 2.69
C HIS A 189 3.37 -17.46 3.36
N VAL A 190 2.21 -18.02 3.04
CA VAL A 190 0.92 -17.67 3.65
C VAL A 190 0.96 -17.81 5.17
N ARG A 191 1.45 -18.93 5.67
CA ARG A 191 1.54 -19.17 7.12
C ARG A 191 2.41 -18.11 7.81
N ARG A 192 3.56 -17.77 7.23
CA ARG A 192 4.47 -16.75 7.76
C ARG A 192 3.84 -15.36 7.70
N ASP A 193 3.21 -15.02 6.59
CA ASP A 193 2.53 -13.74 6.39
C ASP A 193 1.42 -13.52 7.42
N TYR A 194 0.48 -14.47 7.57
CA TYR A 194 -0.57 -14.35 8.57
C TYR A 194 -0.05 -14.36 10.01
N MET A 195 1.06 -15.03 10.29
CA MET A 195 1.71 -14.97 11.59
C MET A 195 2.23 -13.55 11.90
N ILE A 196 2.86 -12.88 10.94
CA ILE A 196 3.30 -11.48 11.08
C ILE A 196 2.11 -10.56 11.35
N GLN A 197 1.03 -10.72 10.59
CA GLN A 197 -0.20 -9.96 10.80
C GLN A 197 -0.79 -10.21 12.20
N ALA A 198 -0.88 -11.46 12.62
CA ALA A 198 -1.39 -11.83 13.94
C ALA A 198 -0.56 -11.23 15.09
N TRP A 199 0.77 -11.23 14.98
CA TRP A 199 1.65 -10.58 15.95
C TRP A 199 1.37 -9.08 16.04
N TYR A 200 1.29 -8.39 14.90
CA TYR A 200 1.04 -6.95 14.89
C TYR A 200 -0.32 -6.61 15.52
N PHE A 201 -1.40 -7.23 15.06
CA PHE A 201 -2.74 -6.94 15.57
C PHE A 201 -2.92 -7.40 17.02
N GLY A 202 -2.27 -8.50 17.42
CA GLY A 202 -2.26 -8.98 18.79
C GLY A 202 -1.61 -7.99 19.76
N ILE A 203 -0.41 -7.48 19.41
CA ILE A 203 0.31 -6.47 20.21
C ILE A 203 -0.49 -5.17 20.27
N ALA A 204 -0.98 -4.66 19.13
CA ALA A 204 -1.77 -3.44 19.09
C ALA A 204 -3.04 -3.55 19.95
N THR A 205 -3.75 -4.69 19.87
CA THR A 205 -4.95 -4.95 20.69
C THR A 205 -4.59 -4.99 22.17
N ALA A 206 -3.50 -5.66 22.55
CA ALA A 206 -3.06 -5.74 23.96
C ALA A 206 -2.73 -4.33 24.50
N ILE A 207 -2.03 -3.50 23.72
CA ILE A 207 -1.74 -2.10 24.08
C ILE A 207 -3.05 -1.32 24.25
N GLY A 208 -3.99 -1.45 23.31
CA GLY A 208 -5.30 -0.79 23.37
C GLY A 208 -6.09 -1.18 24.61
N LEU A 209 -6.21 -2.48 24.90
CA LEU A 209 -6.93 -3.00 26.09
C LEU A 209 -6.25 -2.55 27.40
N PHE A 210 -4.93 -2.59 27.49
CA PHE A 210 -4.22 -2.12 28.66
C PHE A 210 -4.51 -0.64 28.94
N ASN A 211 -4.46 0.23 27.91
CA ASN A 211 -4.77 1.65 28.07
C ASN A 211 -6.25 1.92 28.33
N LEU A 212 -7.15 1.06 27.84
CA LEU A 212 -8.58 1.11 28.19
C LEU A 212 -8.80 0.84 29.69
N LEU A 213 -8.10 -0.17 30.24
CA LEU A 213 -8.14 -0.44 31.68
C LEU A 213 -7.60 0.75 32.49
N LEU A 214 -6.51 1.38 32.03
CA LEU A 214 -6.00 2.61 32.65
C LEU A 214 -7.03 3.74 32.58
N PHE A 215 -7.72 3.92 31.45
CA PHE A 215 -8.80 4.91 31.35
C PHE A 215 -9.92 4.64 32.34
N ILE A 216 -10.37 3.38 32.50
CA ILE A 216 -11.42 3.01 33.45
C ILE A 216 -10.98 3.30 34.89
N ALA A 217 -9.71 3.01 35.23
CA ALA A 217 -9.16 3.19 36.57
C ALA A 217 -8.90 4.67 36.91
N LEU A 218 -8.33 5.43 35.97
CA LEU A 218 -7.84 6.80 36.22
C LEU A 218 -8.83 7.88 35.78
N ARG A 219 -9.76 7.55 34.87
CA ARG A 219 -10.74 8.47 34.26
C ARG A 219 -10.13 9.67 33.54
N GLU A 220 -8.85 9.59 33.15
CA GLU A 220 -8.17 10.65 32.41
C GLU A 220 -8.42 10.54 30.91
N ARG A 221 -8.89 11.63 30.29
CA ARG A 221 -9.29 11.68 28.87
C ARG A 221 -8.19 11.29 27.89
N ILE A 222 -6.93 11.50 28.24
CA ILE A 222 -5.81 11.21 27.35
C ILE A 222 -5.69 9.71 27.04
N TYR A 223 -5.99 8.83 28.02
CA TYR A 223 -6.01 7.39 27.78
C TYR A 223 -7.12 6.98 26.83
N LEU A 224 -8.29 7.60 26.91
CA LEU A 224 -9.38 7.35 25.98
C LEU A 224 -9.02 7.78 24.57
N ILE A 225 -8.43 8.97 24.40
CA ILE A 225 -7.96 9.47 23.10
C ILE A 225 -6.92 8.52 22.52
N TYR A 226 -6.01 8.01 23.34
CA TYR A 226 -5.01 7.05 22.95
C TYR A 226 -5.63 5.70 22.52
N VAL A 227 -6.60 5.19 23.27
CA VAL A 227 -7.36 3.96 22.89
C VAL A 227 -8.05 4.14 21.54
N LEU A 228 -8.68 5.29 21.29
CA LEU A 228 -9.31 5.61 20.03
C LEU A 228 -8.26 5.70 18.88
N PHE A 229 -7.09 6.26 19.15
CA PHE A 229 -5.96 6.27 18.20
C PHE A 229 -5.53 4.84 17.85
N VAL A 230 -5.29 3.98 18.83
CA VAL A 230 -4.91 2.58 18.61
C VAL A 230 -6.00 1.83 17.85
N ALA A 231 -7.27 1.99 18.24
CA ALA A 231 -8.40 1.32 17.58
C ALA A 231 -8.52 1.75 16.09
N THR A 232 -8.43 3.05 15.81
CA THR A 232 -8.45 3.53 14.42
C THR A 232 -7.22 3.09 13.63
N THR A 233 -6.05 3.01 14.26
CA THR A 233 -4.83 2.47 13.65
C THR A 233 -5.01 1.00 13.27
N ILE A 234 -5.55 0.16 14.17
CA ILE A 234 -5.85 -1.25 13.89
C ILE A 234 -6.76 -1.38 12.67
N VAL A 235 -7.86 -0.63 12.63
CA VAL A 235 -8.83 -0.72 11.52
C VAL A 235 -8.22 -0.19 10.21
N THR A 236 -7.43 0.88 10.27
CA THR A 236 -6.72 1.43 9.09
C THR A 236 -5.77 0.40 8.49
N PHE A 237 -4.90 -0.21 9.31
CA PHE A 237 -3.96 -1.22 8.82
C PHE A 237 -4.66 -2.52 8.41
N ALA A 238 -5.72 -2.94 9.10
CA ALA A 238 -6.52 -4.09 8.68
C ALA A 238 -7.16 -3.87 7.30
N SER A 239 -7.65 -2.65 7.02
CA SER A 239 -8.18 -2.27 5.71
C SER A 239 -7.07 -2.19 4.66
N PHE A 240 -5.94 -1.58 5.02
CA PHE A 240 -4.79 -1.38 4.12
C PHE A 240 -4.19 -2.71 3.65
N PHE A 241 -4.05 -3.68 4.55
CA PHE A 241 -3.47 -5.00 4.28
C PHE A 241 -4.48 -6.07 3.87
N GLY A 242 -5.76 -5.71 3.65
CA GLY A 242 -6.78 -6.62 3.16
C GLY A 242 -7.41 -7.54 4.22
N ILE A 243 -6.89 -7.54 5.45
CA ILE A 243 -7.40 -8.35 6.58
C ILE A 243 -8.85 -7.99 6.90
N ALA A 244 -9.19 -6.70 6.87
CA ALA A 244 -10.53 -6.27 7.18
C ALA A 244 -11.56 -6.74 6.14
N HIS A 245 -11.19 -6.79 4.86
CA HIS A 245 -12.07 -7.33 3.81
C HIS A 245 -12.31 -8.82 3.97
N GLU A 246 -11.31 -9.58 4.42
CA GLU A 246 -11.43 -11.01 4.66
C GLU A 246 -12.32 -11.34 5.88
N PHE A 247 -12.13 -10.64 7.01
CA PHE A 247 -12.69 -11.06 8.30
C PHE A 247 -13.83 -10.19 8.81
N PHE A 248 -13.86 -8.88 8.50
CA PHE A 248 -14.83 -7.95 9.11
C PHE A 248 -15.97 -7.57 8.18
N TRP A 249 -15.72 -7.39 6.87
CA TRP A 249 -16.74 -7.01 5.90
C TRP A 249 -16.61 -7.72 4.54
N PRO A 250 -16.67 -9.06 4.50
CA PRO A 250 -16.42 -9.82 3.28
C PRO A 250 -17.43 -9.59 2.15
N GLN A 251 -18.61 -9.04 2.47
CA GLN A 251 -19.66 -8.78 1.49
C GLN A 251 -19.73 -7.33 1.00
N ALA A 252 -18.95 -6.43 1.59
CA ALA A 252 -19.10 -5.00 1.41
C ALA A 252 -17.99 -4.40 0.52
N GLY A 253 -18.00 -4.70 -0.79
CA GLY A 253 -16.99 -4.23 -1.73
C GLY A 253 -16.79 -2.71 -1.72
N PHE A 254 -17.85 -1.91 -1.87
CA PHE A 254 -17.76 -0.45 -1.79
C PHE A 254 -17.20 0.03 -0.44
N TRP A 255 -17.68 -0.54 0.67
CA TRP A 255 -17.18 -0.20 1.99
C TRP A 255 -15.71 -0.61 2.16
N ALA A 256 -15.30 -1.78 1.61
CA ALA A 256 -13.92 -2.23 1.66
C ALA A 256 -12.95 -1.23 1.00
N GLU A 257 -13.35 -0.62 -0.12
CA GLU A 257 -12.55 0.45 -0.78
C GLU A 257 -12.49 1.74 0.06
N LYS A 258 -13.62 2.17 0.64
CA LYS A 258 -13.70 3.47 1.35
C LYS A 258 -13.25 3.39 2.81
N ALA A 259 -13.32 2.21 3.43
CA ALA A 259 -12.96 2.02 4.84
C ALA A 259 -11.55 2.51 5.16
N MET A 260 -10.58 2.27 4.28
CA MET A 260 -9.21 2.75 4.46
C MET A 260 -9.13 4.27 4.51
N SER A 261 -9.75 4.99 3.56
CA SER A 261 -9.74 6.46 3.53
C SER A 261 -10.42 7.05 4.76
N ILE A 262 -11.58 6.50 5.15
CA ILE A 262 -12.32 6.94 6.33
C ILE A 262 -11.49 6.76 7.59
N THR A 263 -10.95 5.56 7.80
CA THR A 263 -10.22 5.24 9.04
C THR A 263 -8.88 5.94 9.11
N ALA A 264 -8.17 6.15 7.98
CA ALA A 264 -6.92 6.89 7.93
C ALA A 264 -7.12 8.38 8.29
N VAL A 265 -8.17 9.02 7.78
CA VAL A 265 -8.50 10.41 8.15
C VAL A 265 -8.90 10.50 9.62
N LEU A 266 -9.73 9.58 10.11
CA LEU A 266 -10.11 9.53 11.53
C LEU A 266 -8.88 9.31 12.42
N GLN A 267 -8.00 8.39 12.07
CA GLN A 267 -6.74 8.15 12.78
C GLN A 267 -5.88 9.41 12.84
N ALA A 268 -5.69 10.09 11.70
CA ALA A 268 -4.91 11.33 11.64
C ALA A 268 -5.50 12.43 12.52
N CYS A 269 -6.82 12.62 12.50
CA CYS A 269 -7.53 13.59 13.35
C CYS A 269 -7.41 13.24 14.85
N ILE A 270 -7.57 11.97 15.20
CA ILE A 270 -7.44 11.50 16.59
C ILE A 270 -5.99 11.63 17.05
N PHE A 271 -5.01 11.34 16.19
CA PHE A 271 -3.60 11.55 16.47
C PHE A 271 -3.27 13.03 16.70
N ALA A 272 -3.85 13.93 15.92
CA ALA A 272 -3.74 15.38 16.16
C ALA A 272 -4.32 15.78 17.52
N LEU A 273 -5.47 15.23 17.91
CA LEU A 273 -6.06 15.45 19.23
C LEU A 273 -5.18 14.87 20.36
N PHE A 274 -4.60 13.68 20.13
CA PHE A 274 -3.65 13.07 21.07
C PHE A 274 -2.41 13.95 21.25
N THR A 275 -1.78 14.39 20.15
CA THR A 275 -0.64 15.31 20.15
C THR A 275 -0.95 16.58 20.97
N ARG A 276 -2.12 17.15 20.74
CA ARG A 276 -2.61 18.34 21.42
C ARG A 276 -2.68 18.18 22.93
N HIS A 277 -3.18 17.04 23.41
CA HIS A 277 -3.29 16.74 24.85
C HIS A 277 -1.97 16.25 25.45
N MET A 278 -1.17 15.53 24.68
CA MET A 278 0.13 15.02 25.15
C MET A 278 1.16 16.13 25.34
N LEU A 279 1.23 17.09 24.41
CA LEU A 279 2.21 18.15 24.38
C LEU A 279 1.67 19.48 24.93
N ASP A 280 0.42 19.55 25.40
CA ASP A 280 -0.24 20.78 25.86
C ASP A 280 -0.09 21.96 24.87
N THR A 281 -0.28 21.67 23.57
CA THR A 281 0.01 22.60 22.46
C THR A 281 -0.77 23.91 22.55
N ARG A 282 -1.96 23.90 23.17
CA ARG A 282 -2.77 25.11 23.44
C ARG A 282 -2.03 26.15 24.25
N LEU A 283 -1.17 25.71 25.19
CA LEU A 283 -0.41 26.58 26.08
C LEU A 283 0.94 26.96 25.48
N ILE A 284 1.64 25.98 24.85
CA ILE A 284 3.01 26.17 24.37
C ILE A 284 3.04 26.86 23.00
N VAL A 285 2.16 26.48 22.08
CA VAL A 285 2.15 26.94 20.67
C VAL A 285 0.73 27.27 20.16
N PRO A 286 0.01 28.22 20.74
CA PRO A 286 -1.42 28.44 20.46
C PRO A 286 -1.74 28.78 19.00
N ARG A 287 -0.80 29.35 18.24
CA ARG A 287 -0.98 29.64 16.81
C ARG A 287 -0.92 28.36 15.98
N LEU A 288 0.04 27.49 16.25
CA LEU A 288 0.16 26.19 15.56
C LEU A 288 -0.95 25.22 15.98
N ASP A 289 -1.41 25.29 17.23
CA ASP A 289 -2.58 24.52 17.73
C ASP A 289 -3.86 24.85 16.94
N ARG A 290 -4.09 26.15 16.63
CA ARG A 290 -5.21 26.52 15.74
C ARG A 290 -5.03 26.00 14.33
N GLY A 291 -3.81 26.07 13.77
CA GLY A 291 -3.48 25.49 12.48
C GLY A 291 -3.77 24.00 12.43
N LEU A 292 -3.39 23.27 13.48
CA LEU A 292 -3.64 21.82 13.62
C LEU A 292 -5.14 21.50 13.55
N LEU A 293 -5.99 22.28 14.25
CA LEU A 293 -7.44 22.08 14.22
C LEU A 293 -8.08 22.46 12.88
N ILE A 294 -7.57 23.50 12.21
CA ILE A 294 -8.05 23.91 10.88
C ILE A 294 -7.75 22.80 9.88
N VAL A 295 -6.50 22.29 9.85
CA VAL A 295 -6.10 21.22 8.94
C VAL A 295 -6.90 19.95 9.20
N ALA A 296 -7.09 19.55 10.47
CA ALA A 296 -7.91 18.39 10.83
C ALA A 296 -9.39 18.58 10.42
N GLY A 297 -9.96 19.77 10.63
CA GLY A 297 -11.32 20.07 10.19
C GLY A 297 -11.47 20.05 8.66
N THR A 298 -10.49 20.57 7.93
CA THR A 298 -10.46 20.50 6.46
C THR A 298 -10.40 19.06 5.97
N LEU A 299 -9.62 18.21 6.62
CA LEU A 299 -9.57 16.78 6.31
C LEU A 299 -10.93 16.07 6.41
N ILE A 300 -11.71 16.41 7.43
CA ILE A 300 -13.07 15.86 7.57
C ILE A 300 -13.97 16.34 6.41
N VAL A 301 -13.88 17.60 6.01
CA VAL A 301 -14.64 18.12 4.86
C VAL A 301 -14.23 17.44 3.57
N LEU A 302 -12.92 17.25 3.35
CA LEU A 302 -12.40 16.54 2.17
C LEU A 302 -12.82 15.06 2.15
N LEU A 303 -12.86 14.41 3.32
CA LEU A 303 -13.38 13.04 3.44
C LEU A 303 -14.85 12.97 3.03
N LEU A 304 -15.68 13.91 3.49
CA LEU A 304 -17.08 13.97 3.06
C LEU A 304 -17.20 14.22 1.55
N GLY A 305 -16.31 15.02 0.98
CA GLY A 305 -16.20 15.23 -0.47
C GLY A 305 -15.82 13.93 -1.22
N ASP A 306 -14.86 13.17 -0.72
CA ASP A 306 -14.49 11.87 -1.30
C ASP A 306 -15.65 10.85 -1.24
N LEU A 307 -16.36 10.79 -0.12
CA LEU A 307 -17.56 9.96 0.02
C LEU A 307 -18.70 10.39 -0.92
N ALA A 308 -18.81 11.68 -1.20
CA ALA A 308 -19.74 12.23 -2.19
C ALA A 308 -19.23 12.14 -3.64
N SER A 309 -18.08 11.46 -3.86
CA SER A 309 -17.44 11.29 -5.17
C SER A 309 -17.07 12.61 -5.86
N VAL A 310 -16.72 13.64 -5.08
CA VAL A 310 -16.24 14.92 -5.62
C VAL A 310 -14.86 14.72 -6.27
N PRO A 311 -14.68 15.04 -7.56
CA PRO A 311 -13.42 14.83 -8.25
C PRO A 311 -12.25 15.53 -7.54
N GLY A 312 -11.16 14.81 -7.34
CA GLY A 312 -9.94 15.34 -6.71
C GLY A 312 -9.96 15.42 -5.18
N ALA A 313 -11.11 15.22 -4.51
CA ALA A 313 -11.20 15.28 -3.04
C ALA A 313 -10.23 14.30 -2.36
N PHE A 314 -10.10 13.09 -2.87
CA PHE A 314 -9.14 12.10 -2.39
C PHE A 314 -7.69 12.60 -2.48
N ILE A 315 -7.26 13.08 -3.65
CA ILE A 315 -5.87 13.54 -3.88
C ILE A 315 -5.55 14.73 -2.98
N VAL A 316 -6.47 15.72 -2.92
CA VAL A 316 -6.31 16.89 -2.03
C VAL A 316 -6.27 16.43 -0.56
N GLY A 317 -7.10 15.47 -0.18
CA GLY A 317 -7.09 14.85 1.15
C GLY A 317 -5.73 14.26 1.52
N GLN A 318 -5.08 13.54 0.63
CA GLN A 318 -3.72 12.99 0.86
C GLN A 318 -2.69 14.10 1.12
N VAL A 319 -2.76 15.21 0.38
CA VAL A 319 -1.88 16.37 0.61
C VAL A 319 -2.12 16.97 2.00
N PHE A 320 -3.37 17.07 2.44
CA PHE A 320 -3.70 17.60 3.77
C PHE A 320 -3.31 16.63 4.90
N VAL A 321 -3.34 15.31 4.68
CA VAL A 321 -2.78 14.33 5.63
C VAL A 321 -1.27 14.55 5.81
N LEU A 322 -0.53 14.71 4.71
CA LEU A 322 0.91 15.03 4.77
C LEU A 322 1.17 16.36 5.48
N LEU A 323 0.37 17.38 5.19
CA LEU A 323 0.45 18.68 5.86
C LEU A 323 0.20 18.56 7.37
N LEU A 324 -0.77 17.74 7.79
CA LEU A 324 -1.06 17.49 9.20
C LEU A 324 0.14 16.84 9.91
N TYR A 325 0.72 15.80 9.33
CA TYR A 325 1.90 15.13 9.91
C TYR A 325 3.14 16.03 9.93
N LEU A 326 3.33 16.85 8.90
CA LEU A 326 4.38 17.88 8.90
C LEU A 326 4.17 18.89 10.02
N LEU A 327 2.96 19.39 10.21
CA LEU A 327 2.63 20.33 11.28
C LEU A 327 2.83 19.71 12.66
N ILE A 328 2.45 18.45 12.85
CA ILE A 328 2.72 17.69 14.09
C ILE A 328 4.23 17.59 14.32
N SER A 329 5.02 17.29 13.28
CA SER A 329 6.49 17.22 13.38
C SER A 329 7.09 18.56 13.82
N VAL A 330 6.64 19.67 13.23
CA VAL A 330 7.09 21.02 13.59
C VAL A 330 6.74 21.35 15.05
N ILE A 331 5.51 21.05 15.48
CA ILE A 331 5.06 21.26 16.87
C ILE A 331 5.91 20.44 17.85
N ALA A 332 6.09 19.14 17.55
CA ALA A 332 6.85 18.24 18.40
C ALA A 332 8.32 18.69 18.54
N PHE A 333 8.96 19.06 17.43
CA PHE A 333 10.31 19.59 17.41
C PHE A 333 10.43 20.91 18.20
N TYR A 334 9.48 21.82 18.05
CA TYR A 334 9.46 23.07 18.82
C TYR A 334 9.35 22.81 20.32
N CYS A 335 8.51 21.84 20.75
CA CYS A 335 8.38 21.45 22.15
C CYS A 335 9.70 20.84 22.70
N VAL A 336 10.43 20.08 21.89
CA VAL A 336 11.78 19.60 22.24
C VAL A 336 12.74 20.76 22.48
N MET A 337 12.74 21.79 21.61
CA MET A 337 13.57 22.99 21.80
C MET A 337 13.23 23.76 23.08
N LYS A 338 11.97 23.70 23.51
CA LYS A 338 11.51 24.24 24.82
C LYS A 338 11.84 23.32 25.99
N ARG A 339 12.56 22.22 25.78
CA ARG A 339 12.98 21.23 26.78
C ARG A 339 11.83 20.54 27.50
N GLU A 340 10.67 20.42 26.82
CA GLU A 340 9.55 19.67 27.35
C GLU A 340 9.88 18.18 27.36
N ARG A 341 9.98 17.55 28.50
CA ARG A 341 10.39 16.14 28.65
C ARG A 341 9.48 15.18 27.88
N ARG A 342 8.19 15.47 27.85
CA ARG A 342 7.16 14.67 27.16
C ARG A 342 7.39 14.64 25.64
N ALA A 343 7.93 15.73 25.07
CA ALA A 343 8.19 15.85 23.64
C ALA A 343 9.30 14.91 23.16
N TYR A 344 10.29 14.59 23.98
CA TYR A 344 11.36 13.67 23.57
C TYR A 344 10.83 12.27 23.25
N PHE A 345 10.02 11.68 24.14
CA PHE A 345 9.41 10.38 23.91
C PHE A 345 8.46 10.39 22.71
N PHE A 346 7.67 11.46 22.58
CA PHE A 346 6.76 11.64 21.46
C PHE A 346 7.52 11.70 20.13
N VAL A 347 8.59 12.50 20.04
CA VAL A 347 9.40 12.64 18.80
C VAL A 347 10.06 11.31 18.45
N ILE A 348 10.61 10.58 19.42
CA ILE A 348 11.23 9.28 19.16
C ILE A 348 10.16 8.31 18.59
N ALA A 349 9.01 8.21 19.25
CA ALA A 349 7.92 7.33 18.80
C ALA A 349 7.47 7.67 17.38
N PHE A 350 7.20 8.94 17.14
CA PHE A 350 6.72 9.42 15.84
C PHE A 350 7.77 9.28 14.73
N THR A 351 9.07 9.40 15.06
CA THR A 351 10.16 9.16 14.10
C THR A 351 10.15 7.73 13.58
N PHE A 352 9.93 6.74 14.43
CA PHE A 352 9.81 5.34 13.96
C PHE A 352 8.64 5.14 12.99
N TYR A 353 7.50 5.74 13.27
CA TYR A 353 6.37 5.74 12.34
C TYR A 353 6.73 6.37 11.00
N LEU A 354 7.33 7.56 11.00
CA LEU A 354 7.74 8.26 9.77
C LEU A 354 8.75 7.45 8.95
N ILE A 355 9.75 6.83 9.60
CA ILE A 355 10.70 5.94 8.92
C ILE A 355 9.95 4.79 8.23
N GLY A 356 9.01 4.16 8.93
CA GLY A 356 8.20 3.07 8.38
C GLY A 356 7.39 3.51 7.16
N VAL A 357 6.69 4.65 7.25
CA VAL A 357 5.88 5.20 6.15
C VAL A 357 6.75 5.62 4.97
N ILE A 358 7.88 6.29 5.21
CA ILE A 358 8.82 6.69 4.15
C ILE A 358 9.38 5.44 3.44
N THR A 359 9.81 4.43 4.19
CA THR A 359 10.32 3.18 3.61
C THR A 359 9.26 2.51 2.74
N TYR A 360 8.02 2.38 3.23
CA TYR A 360 6.91 1.84 2.44
C TYR A 360 6.65 2.67 1.17
N THR A 361 6.61 4.01 1.28
CA THR A 361 6.39 4.91 0.13
C THR A 361 7.48 4.76 -0.92
N LEU A 362 8.75 4.74 -0.51
CA LEU A 362 9.88 4.55 -1.43
C LEU A 362 9.84 3.17 -2.13
N THR A 363 9.40 2.14 -1.41
CA THR A 363 9.18 0.80 -1.99
C THR A 363 8.03 0.83 -3.00
N SER A 364 6.92 1.48 -2.68
CA SER A 364 5.76 1.62 -3.59
C SER A 364 6.08 2.43 -4.85
N MET A 365 7.05 3.34 -4.76
CA MET A 365 7.57 4.10 -5.92
C MET A 365 8.63 3.32 -6.72
N GLY A 366 9.00 2.11 -6.27
CA GLY A 366 10.05 1.31 -6.91
C GLY A 366 11.48 1.81 -6.69
N LEU A 367 11.69 2.77 -5.77
CA LEU A 367 13.01 3.33 -5.44
C LEU A 367 13.81 2.43 -4.49
N ILE A 368 13.12 1.59 -3.72
CA ILE A 368 13.71 0.57 -2.84
C ILE A 368 13.14 -0.79 -3.24
N GLY A 369 13.95 -1.83 -3.17
CA GLY A 369 13.53 -3.20 -3.51
C GLY A 369 12.36 -3.66 -2.63
N HIS A 370 11.41 -4.35 -3.25
CA HIS A 370 10.28 -4.97 -2.56
C HIS A 370 10.74 -6.22 -1.79
N SER A 371 10.44 -6.26 -0.51
CA SER A 371 10.71 -7.39 0.39
C SER A 371 9.64 -7.43 1.48
N GLU A 372 9.52 -8.55 2.19
CA GLU A 372 8.60 -8.66 3.33
C GLU A 372 8.83 -7.54 4.38
N LEU A 373 10.09 -7.17 4.61
CA LEU A 373 10.44 -6.10 5.55
C LEU A 373 9.95 -4.73 5.07
N THR A 374 10.23 -4.39 3.81
CA THR A 374 9.85 -3.08 3.25
C THR A 374 8.35 -2.96 3.01
N ALA A 375 7.67 -4.05 2.65
CA ALA A 375 6.22 -4.10 2.51
C ALA A 375 5.49 -3.88 3.84
N ASN A 376 6.04 -4.39 4.96
CA ASN A 376 5.46 -4.25 6.30
C ASN A 376 6.10 -3.11 7.13
N ALA A 377 6.97 -2.29 6.55
CA ALA A 377 7.70 -1.24 7.27
C ALA A 377 6.76 -0.24 7.98
N GLY A 378 5.64 0.12 7.36
CA GLY A 378 4.61 0.98 7.96
C GLY A 378 3.99 0.36 9.22
N GLN A 379 3.67 -0.93 9.22
CA GLN A 379 3.18 -1.65 10.40
C GLN A 379 4.22 -1.70 11.51
N MET A 380 5.47 -2.02 11.18
CA MET A 380 6.55 -2.08 12.16
C MET A 380 6.77 -0.71 12.82
N GLY A 381 6.80 0.37 12.02
CA GLY A 381 6.92 1.74 12.51
C GLY A 381 5.76 2.12 13.44
N SER A 382 4.52 1.81 13.03
CA SER A 382 3.33 2.13 13.84
C SER A 382 3.25 1.29 15.12
N GLY A 383 3.70 0.04 15.10
CA GLY A 383 3.77 -0.82 16.29
C GLY A 383 4.74 -0.27 17.33
N LEU A 384 5.93 0.17 16.88
CA LEU A 384 6.91 0.83 17.75
C LEU A 384 6.40 2.18 18.25
N GLU A 385 5.74 2.97 17.40
CA GLU A 385 5.11 4.23 17.81
C GLU A 385 4.11 4.01 18.92
N MET A 386 3.15 3.09 18.73
CA MET A 386 2.13 2.78 19.74
C MET A 386 2.76 2.34 21.06
N LEU A 387 3.77 1.47 21.03
CA LEU A 387 4.45 1.00 22.23
C LEU A 387 5.14 2.14 22.96
N LEU A 388 5.91 2.97 22.27
CA LEU A 388 6.65 4.09 22.86
C LEU A 388 5.71 5.18 23.38
N LEU A 389 4.60 5.45 22.71
CA LEU A 389 3.60 6.41 23.20
C LEU A 389 2.88 5.89 24.45
N ALA A 390 2.65 4.57 24.58
CA ALA A 390 2.14 3.98 25.81
C ALA A 390 3.11 4.19 27.00
N PHE A 391 4.41 4.01 26.77
CA PHE A 391 5.43 4.33 27.77
C PHE A 391 5.47 5.83 28.12
N ALA A 392 5.35 6.70 27.12
CA ALA A 392 5.30 8.16 27.35
C ALA A 392 4.09 8.57 28.22
N LEU A 393 2.94 7.92 28.03
CA LEU A 393 1.76 8.13 28.87
C LEU A 393 1.99 7.65 30.32
N ALA A 394 2.64 6.51 30.50
CA ALA A 394 2.99 6.00 31.84
C ALA A 394 3.97 6.93 32.58
N ASP A 395 4.97 7.49 31.88
CA ASP A 395 5.91 8.48 32.47
C ASP A 395 5.19 9.78 32.88
N ARG A 396 4.25 10.24 32.05
CA ARG A 396 3.40 11.41 32.38
C ARG A 396 2.64 11.21 33.70
N PHE A 397 2.04 10.03 33.88
CA PHE A 397 1.29 9.71 35.09
C PHE A 397 2.19 9.70 36.33
N ASN A 398 3.39 9.11 36.23
CA ASN A 398 4.33 9.04 37.32
C ASN A 398 4.83 10.44 37.77
N LEU A 399 4.99 11.37 36.81
CA LEU A 399 5.35 12.76 37.11
C LEU A 399 4.22 13.50 37.82
N ALA A 400 2.98 13.38 37.33
CA ALA A 400 1.80 14.03 37.93
C ALA A 400 1.50 13.55 39.36
N ARG A 401 1.97 12.35 39.76
CA ARG A 401 1.85 11.83 41.14
C ARG A 401 2.94 12.33 42.07
N ARG A 402 4.04 12.85 41.55
CA ARG A 402 5.17 13.33 42.33
C ARG A 402 5.09 14.84 42.66
N GLU A 403 4.23 15.55 41.93
CA GLU A 403 3.81 16.93 42.21
C GLU A 403 2.58 16.96 43.14
#